data_18e643f3bd43b1fde0da170234ca315e
#
_entry.id   18e643f3bd43b1fde0da170234ca315e
#
_cell.length_a   1.000
_cell.length_b   1.000
_cell.length_c   1.000
_cell.angle_alpha   90.00
_cell.angle_beta   90.00
_cell.angle_gamma   90.00
#
_symmetry.space_group_name_H-M   'P 1'
#
loop_
_entity.id
_entity.type
_entity.pdbx_description
1 polymer ?
#
loop_
_entity_poly.entity_id
_entity_poly.type
_entity_poly.pdbx_seq_one_letter_code
_entity_poly.pdbx_strand_id
1 'polypeptide(L)'
;MGGVDSDFFFWLVHAFFYTWLIFRLYFVFFLMNEPREEPESFWKNNYDQLSHIIFDAYGTLLSPSKYNIWQELGKRAKATREEVWRALAASDDLQEILDKMAIPKASQKEFMEKVRDDIAQIQPHPDAIPLLKYLKERKYSLAIDSFLIPLYAGPIKEHFSDYVEKFVFSFEQQHMKGESQHYFDLLQSLNIPAHQALFVGDHYRRDYLASKAAGMNALHLSNKWGKVGKEKLATLDELLTVLNI
;
A
#
# COMPACT_ATOMS: atom_id res chain seq x y z
N MET A 1 -31.27 9.87 62.60
CA MET A 1 -31.02 10.55 61.32
C MET A 1 -29.67 10.07 60.83
N GLY A 2 -29.70 9.08 59.96
CA GLY A 2 -28.46 8.49 59.40
C GLY A 2 -27.95 9.34 58.25
N GLY A 3 -26.76 9.88 58.42
CA GLY A 3 -26.07 10.58 57.36
C GLY A 3 -25.69 9.59 56.24
N VAL A 4 -26.03 9.92 55.00
CA VAL A 4 -25.56 9.19 53.80
C VAL A 4 -24.07 9.39 53.76
N ASP A 5 -23.34 8.26 53.72
CA ASP A 5 -21.87 8.21 53.66
C ASP A 5 -21.37 8.93 52.42
N SER A 6 -20.67 10.03 52.59
CA SER A 6 -20.16 10.90 51.48
C SER A 6 -19.24 10.08 50.54
N ASP A 7 -18.58 9.07 51.09
CA ASP A 7 -17.67 8.22 50.34
C ASP A 7 -18.40 7.26 49.40
N PHE A 8 -19.60 6.79 49.79
CA PHE A 8 -20.44 5.96 48.94
C PHE A 8 -20.98 6.75 47.73
N PHE A 9 -21.35 8.00 47.92
CA PHE A 9 -21.81 8.87 46.84
C PHE A 9 -20.68 9.21 45.88
N PHE A 10 -19.47 9.44 46.39
CA PHE A 10 -18.27 9.69 45.59
C PHE A 10 -17.90 8.47 44.72
N TRP A 11 -17.95 7.29 45.24
CA TRP A 11 -17.72 6.04 44.53
C TRP A 11 -18.78 5.80 43.43
N LEU A 12 -20.03 6.09 43.71
CA LEU A 12 -21.11 5.91 42.74
C LEU A 12 -20.97 6.86 41.54
N VAL A 13 -20.61 8.11 41.78
CA VAL A 13 -20.39 9.11 40.71
C VAL A 13 -19.19 8.74 39.86
N HIS A 14 -18.11 8.26 40.48
CA HIS A 14 -16.94 7.81 39.73
C HIS A 14 -17.22 6.54 38.91
N ALA A 15 -17.92 5.58 39.44
CA ALA A 15 -18.32 4.37 38.70
C ALA A 15 -19.21 4.73 37.50
N PHE A 16 -20.16 5.66 37.65
CA PHE A 16 -20.98 6.14 36.54
C PHE A 16 -20.17 6.92 35.50
N PHE A 17 -19.19 7.70 35.90
CA PHE A 17 -18.33 8.45 35.00
C PHE A 17 -17.42 7.52 34.19
N TYR A 18 -16.83 6.49 34.83
CA TYR A 18 -16.00 5.49 34.15
C TYR A 18 -16.81 4.61 33.19
N THR A 19 -18.01 4.17 33.58
CA THR A 19 -18.89 3.38 32.70
C THR A 19 -19.37 4.23 31.53
N TRP A 20 -19.70 5.51 31.74
CA TRP A 20 -20.09 6.43 30.66
C TRP A 20 -18.90 6.74 29.71
N LEU A 21 -17.68 6.92 30.22
CA LEU A 21 -16.48 7.12 29.43
C LEU A 21 -16.12 5.90 28.59
N ILE A 22 -16.20 4.69 29.18
CA ILE A 22 -15.98 3.42 28.46
C ILE A 22 -17.05 3.24 27.38
N PHE A 23 -18.32 3.53 27.69
CA PHE A 23 -19.42 3.43 26.73
C PHE A 23 -19.23 4.42 25.58
N ARG A 24 -18.79 5.65 25.86
CA ARG A 24 -18.48 6.67 24.86
C ARG A 24 -17.31 6.29 23.97
N LEU A 25 -16.24 5.73 24.54
CA LEU A 25 -15.09 5.21 23.79
C LEU A 25 -15.49 4.00 22.93
N TYR A 26 -16.31 3.10 23.45
CA TYR A 26 -16.85 1.96 22.72
C TYR A 26 -17.80 2.40 21.59
N PHE A 27 -18.63 3.41 21.85
CA PHE A 27 -19.56 3.97 20.86
C PHE A 27 -18.81 4.72 19.74
N VAL A 28 -17.78 5.50 20.09
CA VAL A 28 -16.90 6.15 19.10
C VAL A 28 -16.14 5.09 18.31
N PHE A 29 -15.58 4.07 18.96
CA PHE A 29 -14.91 2.96 18.30
C PHE A 29 -15.88 2.15 17.38
N PHE A 30 -17.11 1.95 17.83
CA PHE A 30 -18.16 1.27 17.04
C PHE A 30 -18.56 2.12 15.83
N LEU A 31 -18.79 3.44 15.99
CA LEU A 31 -19.10 4.36 14.89
C LEU A 31 -17.93 4.49 13.89
N MET A 32 -16.69 4.38 14.37
CA MET A 32 -15.51 4.42 13.49
C MET A 32 -15.27 3.09 12.77
N ASN A 33 -15.84 1.98 13.25
CA ASN A 33 -15.68 0.64 12.68
C ASN A 33 -16.95 0.08 12.05
N GLU A 34 -18.09 0.82 12.09
CA GLU A 34 -19.22 0.44 11.23
C GLU A 34 -18.76 0.47 9.78
N PRO A 35 -18.97 -0.60 9.01
CA PRO A 35 -18.75 -0.54 7.57
C PRO A 35 -19.73 0.51 7.04
N ARG A 36 -19.22 1.72 6.77
CA ARG A 36 -20.00 2.71 6.02
C ARG A 36 -20.40 2.01 4.73
N GLU A 37 -21.68 1.91 4.48
CA GLU A 37 -22.17 1.49 3.17
C GLU A 37 -21.70 2.58 2.20
N GLU A 38 -20.62 2.31 1.48
CA GLU A 38 -20.14 3.18 0.43
C GLU A 38 -21.23 3.31 -0.63
N PRO A 39 -21.48 4.51 -1.16
CA PRO A 39 -22.50 4.72 -2.18
C PRO A 39 -22.26 3.78 -3.37
N GLU A 40 -23.32 3.34 -4.03
CA GLU A 40 -23.22 2.40 -5.16
C GLU A 40 -22.26 2.90 -6.25
N SER A 41 -22.24 4.22 -6.48
CA SER A 41 -21.30 4.89 -7.39
C SER A 41 -19.82 4.68 -7.04
N PHE A 42 -19.50 4.48 -5.76
CA PHE A 42 -18.13 4.19 -5.30
C PHE A 42 -17.60 2.86 -5.89
N TRP A 43 -18.48 1.89 -6.06
CA TRP A 43 -18.12 0.55 -6.54
C TRP A 43 -18.12 0.43 -8.06
N LYS A 44 -18.64 1.44 -8.78
CA LYS A 44 -18.76 1.40 -10.23
C LYS A 44 -17.54 2.04 -10.87
N ASN A 45 -16.84 1.31 -11.71
CA ASN A 45 -15.82 1.86 -12.58
C ASN A 45 -16.44 2.46 -13.84
N ASN A 46 -15.80 3.50 -14.38
CA ASN A 46 -16.14 4.09 -15.66
C ASN A 46 -14.89 4.08 -16.54
N TYR A 47 -14.89 3.25 -17.56
CA TYR A 47 -13.74 3.03 -18.44
C TYR A 47 -13.77 3.88 -19.73
N ASP A 48 -14.88 4.59 -20.01
CA ASP A 48 -15.08 5.29 -21.28
C ASP A 48 -14.06 6.40 -21.56
N GLN A 49 -13.46 6.94 -20.52
CA GLN A 49 -12.52 8.06 -20.59
C GLN A 49 -11.12 7.72 -20.08
N LEU A 50 -10.82 6.44 -19.94
CA LEU A 50 -9.50 6.02 -19.44
C LEU A 50 -8.39 6.42 -20.40
N SER A 51 -7.37 7.05 -19.87
CA SER A 51 -6.14 7.40 -20.59
C SER A 51 -4.89 6.85 -19.89
N HIS A 52 -4.96 6.59 -18.57
CA HIS A 52 -3.83 6.15 -17.77
C HIS A 52 -4.18 4.88 -16.99
N ILE A 53 -3.23 3.94 -16.99
CA ILE A 53 -3.31 2.74 -16.16
C ILE A 53 -2.09 2.74 -15.24
N ILE A 54 -2.35 2.68 -13.93
CA ILE A 54 -1.35 2.75 -12.88
C ILE A 54 -1.31 1.38 -12.21
N PHE A 55 -0.14 0.77 -12.17
CA PHE A 55 0.04 -0.54 -11.57
C PHE A 55 0.81 -0.43 -10.25
N ASP A 56 0.42 -1.22 -9.26
CA ASP A 56 1.34 -1.61 -8.21
C ASP A 56 2.43 -2.52 -8.81
N ALA A 57 3.58 -2.64 -8.10
CA ALA A 57 4.68 -3.45 -8.60
C ALA A 57 4.72 -4.86 -7.99
N TYR A 58 5.07 -4.96 -6.70
CA TYR A 58 5.33 -6.23 -6.03
C TYR A 58 4.05 -6.98 -5.64
N GLY A 59 3.85 -8.16 -6.19
CA GLY A 59 2.60 -8.91 -6.05
C GLY A 59 1.61 -8.64 -7.17
N THR A 60 1.91 -7.66 -8.04
CA THR A 60 1.10 -7.29 -9.22
C THR A 60 1.87 -7.56 -10.51
N LEU A 61 2.86 -6.75 -10.84
CA LEU A 61 3.70 -6.91 -12.05
C LEU A 61 4.95 -7.78 -11.80
N LEU A 62 5.44 -7.78 -10.57
CA LEU A 62 6.60 -8.55 -10.12
C LEU A 62 6.19 -9.59 -9.08
N SER A 63 6.96 -10.68 -8.99
CA SER A 63 6.87 -11.59 -7.87
C SER A 63 7.07 -10.84 -6.54
N PRO A 64 6.35 -11.20 -5.46
CA PRO A 64 6.56 -10.56 -4.17
C PRO A 64 7.93 -10.89 -3.60
N SER A 65 8.54 -9.95 -2.87
CA SER A 65 9.72 -10.22 -2.06
C SER A 65 9.42 -11.33 -1.04
N LYS A 66 10.32 -12.26 -0.91
CA LYS A 66 10.23 -13.39 0.06
C LYS A 66 10.90 -13.05 1.39
N TYR A 67 11.86 -12.13 1.37
CA TYR A 67 12.60 -11.72 2.55
C TYR A 67 11.97 -10.49 3.22
N ASN A 68 11.48 -10.67 4.45
CA ASN A 68 10.89 -9.57 5.19
C ASN A 68 11.98 -8.70 5.85
N ILE A 69 12.62 -7.85 5.04
CA ILE A 69 13.69 -6.95 5.49
C ILE A 69 13.28 -6.07 6.68
N TRP A 70 12.01 -5.64 6.72
CA TRP A 70 11.45 -4.81 7.80
C TRP A 70 11.51 -5.50 9.15
N GLN A 71 11.01 -6.74 9.18
CA GLN A 71 10.94 -7.52 10.40
C GLN A 71 12.34 -7.94 10.87
N GLU A 72 13.19 -8.35 9.92
CA GLU A 72 14.53 -8.82 10.24
C GLU A 72 15.43 -7.69 10.75
N LEU A 73 15.38 -6.52 10.12
CA LEU A 73 16.13 -5.35 10.58
C LEU A 73 15.62 -4.86 11.94
N GLY A 74 14.29 -4.78 12.11
CA GLY A 74 13.69 -4.38 13.37
C GLY A 74 14.05 -5.28 14.54
N LYS A 75 14.06 -6.61 14.34
CA LYS A 75 14.51 -7.59 15.35
C LYS A 75 15.99 -7.40 15.72
N ARG A 76 16.88 -7.26 14.72
CA ARG A 76 18.32 -7.14 14.92
C ARG A 76 18.71 -5.82 15.58
N ALA A 77 18.08 -4.72 15.18
CA ALA A 77 18.32 -3.39 15.75
C ALA A 77 17.53 -3.11 17.04
N LYS A 78 16.57 -3.97 17.41
CA LYS A 78 15.58 -3.71 18.48
C LYS A 78 14.83 -2.39 18.27
N ALA A 79 14.55 -2.07 17.02
CA ALA A 79 13.97 -0.81 16.57
C ALA A 79 12.46 -0.96 16.28
N THR A 80 11.74 0.14 16.43
CA THR A 80 10.34 0.25 16.03
C THR A 80 10.19 0.20 14.50
N ARG A 81 8.97 -0.07 14.04
CA ARG A 81 8.66 -0.08 12.60
C ARG A 81 8.94 1.27 11.94
N GLU A 82 8.70 2.37 12.64
CA GLU A 82 8.93 3.72 12.13
C GLU A 82 10.43 4.04 11.99
N GLU A 83 11.25 3.67 12.97
CA GLU A 83 12.70 3.82 12.90
C GLU A 83 13.30 2.99 11.75
N VAL A 84 12.82 1.76 11.58
CA VAL A 84 13.23 0.90 10.46
C VAL A 84 12.84 1.54 9.12
N TRP A 85 11.61 2.07 9.00
CA TRP A 85 11.18 2.78 7.80
C TRP A 85 12.09 3.95 7.48
N ARG A 86 12.33 4.84 8.44
CA ARG A 86 13.19 6.00 8.25
C ARG A 86 14.59 5.62 7.80
N ALA A 87 15.17 4.56 8.39
CA ALA A 87 16.49 4.09 8.01
C ALA A 87 16.53 3.54 6.57
N LEU A 88 15.58 2.68 6.24
CA LEU A 88 15.50 2.02 4.93
C LEU A 88 15.07 2.98 3.80
N ALA A 89 14.28 4.01 4.10
CA ALA A 89 13.85 5.00 3.11
C ALA A 89 14.92 6.07 2.82
N ALA A 90 15.91 6.23 3.71
CA ALA A 90 16.88 7.30 3.64
C ALA A 90 18.09 7.01 2.73
N SER A 91 18.32 5.74 2.37
CA SER A 91 19.50 5.35 1.58
C SER A 91 19.25 4.07 0.79
N ASP A 92 19.89 3.91 -0.35
CA ASP A 92 20.02 2.67 -1.10
C ASP A 92 21.30 1.89 -0.77
N ASP A 93 22.19 2.46 0.04
CA ASP A 93 23.35 1.78 0.57
C ASP A 93 22.99 0.96 1.81
N LEU A 94 22.86 -0.35 1.61
CA LEU A 94 22.53 -1.29 2.70
C LEU A 94 23.59 -1.30 3.80
N GLN A 95 24.88 -1.10 3.48
CA GLN A 95 25.95 -1.04 4.48
C GLN A 95 25.78 0.18 5.39
N GLU A 96 25.48 1.34 4.81
CA GLU A 96 25.20 2.58 5.55
C GLU A 96 24.01 2.42 6.48
N ILE A 97 22.92 1.79 6.00
CA ILE A 97 21.73 1.52 6.80
C ILE A 97 22.06 0.63 8.00
N LEU A 98 22.79 -0.47 7.77
CA LEU A 98 23.16 -1.41 8.84
C LEU A 98 24.08 -0.76 9.90
N ASP A 99 24.97 0.13 9.49
CA ASP A 99 25.84 0.86 10.40
C ASP A 99 25.06 1.89 11.23
N LYS A 100 24.18 2.68 10.61
CA LYS A 100 23.27 3.61 11.29
C LYS A 100 22.34 2.92 12.30
N MET A 101 21.88 1.72 11.95
CA MET A 101 21.04 0.90 12.83
C MET A 101 21.83 0.11 13.88
N ALA A 102 23.14 0.32 13.98
CA ALA A 102 24.04 -0.33 14.92
C ALA A 102 23.99 -1.88 14.86
N ILE A 103 23.79 -2.44 13.67
CA ILE A 103 23.80 -3.90 13.49
C ILE A 103 25.23 -4.43 13.68
N PRO A 104 25.45 -5.46 14.50
CA PRO A 104 26.77 -6.05 14.73
C PRO A 104 27.42 -6.51 13.40
N LYS A 105 28.67 -6.14 13.18
CA LYS A 105 29.42 -6.46 11.94
C LYS A 105 29.40 -7.95 11.61
N ALA A 106 29.46 -8.81 12.61
CA ALA A 106 29.39 -10.28 12.41
C ALA A 106 28.10 -10.77 11.75
N SER A 107 26.97 -10.04 11.90
CA SER A 107 25.69 -10.38 11.30
C SER A 107 25.34 -9.58 10.04
N GLN A 108 26.12 -8.56 9.71
CA GLN A 108 25.85 -7.71 8.53
C GLN A 108 26.01 -8.48 7.22
N LYS A 109 27.09 -9.27 7.09
CA LYS A 109 27.39 -10.00 5.86
C LYS A 109 26.23 -10.95 5.47
N GLU A 110 25.78 -11.77 6.42
CA GLU A 110 24.64 -12.68 6.20
C GLU A 110 23.36 -11.93 5.82
N PHE A 111 23.11 -10.80 6.49
CA PHE A 111 21.93 -9.98 6.19
C PHE A 111 21.97 -9.42 4.77
N MET A 112 23.11 -8.87 4.36
CA MET A 112 23.31 -8.32 3.02
C MET A 112 23.19 -9.38 1.93
N GLU A 113 23.72 -10.59 2.17
CA GLU A 113 23.59 -11.73 1.24
C GLU A 113 22.11 -12.09 1.06
N LYS A 114 21.34 -12.21 2.15
CA LYS A 114 19.89 -12.50 2.08
C LYS A 114 19.10 -11.45 1.30
N VAL A 115 19.40 -10.17 1.48
CA VAL A 115 18.74 -9.08 0.74
C VAL A 115 19.10 -9.15 -0.75
N ARG A 116 20.38 -9.37 -1.08
CA ARG A 116 20.80 -9.51 -2.48
C ARG A 116 20.15 -10.71 -3.16
N ASP A 117 20.13 -11.86 -2.46
CA ASP A 117 19.54 -13.09 -2.99
C ASP A 117 18.03 -12.93 -3.20
N ASP A 118 17.34 -12.20 -2.31
CA ASP A 118 15.91 -11.90 -2.46
C ASP A 118 15.68 -11.03 -3.69
N ILE A 119 16.44 -9.92 -3.83
CA ILE A 119 16.34 -9.02 -4.98
C ILE A 119 16.64 -9.75 -6.29
N ALA A 120 17.66 -10.61 -6.32
CA ALA A 120 18.04 -11.38 -7.52
C ALA A 120 16.97 -12.42 -7.96
N GLN A 121 16.09 -12.82 -7.06
CA GLN A 121 15.00 -13.77 -7.37
C GLN A 121 13.70 -13.08 -7.82
N ILE A 122 13.63 -11.75 -7.77
CA ILE A 122 12.47 -10.99 -8.21
C ILE A 122 12.38 -11.06 -9.73
N GLN A 123 11.25 -11.55 -10.22
CA GLN A 123 11.00 -11.71 -11.66
C GLN A 123 9.66 -11.08 -12.03
N PRO A 124 9.52 -10.58 -13.26
CA PRO A 124 8.22 -10.19 -13.79
C PRO A 124 7.23 -11.36 -13.78
N HIS A 125 5.97 -11.04 -13.48
CA HIS A 125 4.90 -11.98 -13.74
C HIS A 125 4.89 -12.30 -15.25
N PRO A 126 4.65 -13.56 -15.67
CA PRO A 126 4.71 -13.93 -17.08
C PRO A 126 3.87 -13.05 -18.01
N ASP A 127 2.71 -12.60 -17.54
CA ASP A 127 1.78 -11.77 -18.32
C ASP A 127 2.11 -10.26 -18.26
N ALA A 128 3.01 -9.83 -17.37
CA ALA A 128 3.23 -8.40 -17.11
C ALA A 128 3.79 -7.67 -18.35
N ILE A 129 4.91 -8.14 -18.91
CA ILE A 129 5.54 -7.48 -20.06
C ILE A 129 4.64 -7.52 -21.31
N PRO A 130 4.04 -8.68 -21.69
CA PRO A 130 3.07 -8.73 -22.79
C PRO A 130 1.91 -7.76 -22.61
N LEU A 131 1.34 -7.68 -21.41
CA LEU A 131 0.24 -6.77 -21.09
C LEU A 131 0.65 -5.30 -21.24
N LEU A 132 1.75 -4.88 -20.62
CA LEU A 132 2.23 -3.50 -20.68
C LEU A 132 2.51 -3.07 -22.13
N LYS A 133 3.14 -3.93 -22.92
CA LYS A 133 3.38 -3.69 -24.35
C LYS A 133 2.07 -3.49 -25.10
N TYR A 134 1.11 -4.38 -24.90
CA TYR A 134 -0.19 -4.33 -25.56
C TYR A 134 -0.98 -3.05 -25.21
N LEU A 135 -0.98 -2.66 -23.93
CA LEU A 135 -1.63 -1.43 -23.48
C LEU A 135 -0.96 -0.17 -24.06
N LYS A 136 0.38 -0.15 -24.11
CA LYS A 136 1.15 0.95 -24.72
C LYS A 136 0.84 1.10 -26.22
N GLU A 137 0.74 -0.01 -26.96
CA GLU A 137 0.35 -0.01 -28.38
C GLU A 137 -1.05 0.59 -28.59
N ARG A 138 -1.94 0.45 -27.60
CA ARG A 138 -3.28 1.06 -27.55
C ARG A 138 -3.32 2.49 -27.02
N LYS A 139 -2.16 3.11 -26.86
CA LYS A 139 -2.02 4.51 -26.45
C LYS A 139 -2.45 4.81 -25.00
N TYR A 140 -2.51 3.81 -24.15
CA TYR A 140 -2.58 4.07 -22.71
C TYR A 140 -1.23 4.56 -22.19
N SER A 141 -1.23 5.63 -21.40
CA SER A 141 -0.08 6.03 -20.62
C SER A 141 0.02 5.14 -19.37
N LEU A 142 1.21 4.59 -19.14
CA LEU A 142 1.42 3.60 -18.07
C LEU A 142 2.31 4.18 -16.97
N ALA A 143 1.89 3.97 -15.73
CA ALA A 143 2.67 4.36 -14.56
C ALA A 143 2.77 3.18 -13.57
N ILE A 144 3.83 3.19 -12.75
CA ILE A 144 3.97 2.29 -11.61
C ILE A 144 4.03 3.11 -10.33
N ASP A 145 3.14 2.79 -9.39
CA ASP A 145 3.11 3.35 -8.04
C ASP A 145 3.33 2.25 -7.02
N SER A 146 4.46 2.28 -6.31
CA SER A 146 4.83 1.19 -5.41
C SER A 146 5.27 1.64 -4.02
N PHE A 147 4.76 0.93 -3.01
CA PHE A 147 5.18 1.08 -1.62
C PHE A 147 6.45 0.26 -1.38
N LEU A 148 7.60 0.90 -1.53
CA LEU A 148 8.91 0.25 -1.38
C LEU A 148 9.98 1.19 -0.83
N ILE A 149 11.15 0.63 -0.59
CA ILE A 149 12.38 1.32 -0.20
C ILE A 149 13.36 1.36 -1.38
N PRO A 150 14.35 2.28 -1.42
CA PRO A 150 15.27 2.45 -2.55
C PRO A 150 15.90 1.17 -3.07
N LEU A 151 16.31 0.28 -2.17
CA LEU A 151 16.94 -1.01 -2.50
C LEU A 151 16.13 -1.89 -3.48
N TYR A 152 14.80 -1.79 -3.44
CA TYR A 152 13.89 -2.60 -4.26
C TYR A 152 13.39 -1.88 -5.51
N ALA A 153 13.85 -0.66 -5.79
CA ALA A 153 13.46 0.07 -7.00
C ALA A 153 14.15 -0.45 -8.27
N GLY A 154 15.36 -1.05 -8.12
CA GLY A 154 16.16 -1.57 -9.23
C GLY A 154 15.41 -2.51 -10.15
N PRO A 155 14.86 -3.64 -9.67
CA PRO A 155 14.13 -4.60 -10.51
C PRO A 155 12.95 -3.99 -11.27
N ILE A 156 12.23 -3.03 -10.66
CA ILE A 156 11.10 -2.35 -11.32
C ILE A 156 11.61 -1.56 -12.54
N LYS A 157 12.65 -0.76 -12.35
CA LYS A 157 13.24 0.06 -13.43
C LYS A 157 13.86 -0.82 -14.51
N GLU A 158 14.57 -1.87 -14.13
CA GLU A 158 15.21 -2.81 -15.06
C GLU A 158 14.20 -3.46 -16.01
N HIS A 159 13.08 -3.95 -15.48
CA HIS A 159 12.12 -4.69 -16.28
C HIS A 159 11.10 -3.83 -17.03
N PHE A 160 10.78 -2.62 -16.53
CA PHE A 160 9.62 -1.88 -17.02
C PHE A 160 9.92 -0.50 -17.61
N SER A 161 11.17 0.00 -17.60
CA SER A 161 11.50 1.33 -18.14
C SER A 161 11.13 1.54 -19.61
N ASP A 162 11.10 0.49 -20.41
CA ASP A 162 10.73 0.57 -21.82
C ASP A 162 9.21 0.73 -22.04
N TYR A 163 8.40 0.43 -21.03
CA TYR A 163 6.95 0.38 -21.14
C TYR A 163 6.25 1.49 -20.37
N VAL A 164 6.86 1.94 -19.27
CA VAL A 164 6.24 2.82 -18.28
C VAL A 164 6.81 4.23 -18.37
N GLU A 165 5.94 5.22 -18.39
CA GLU A 165 6.32 6.63 -18.51
C GLU A 165 6.70 7.25 -17.17
N LYS A 166 6.12 6.75 -16.07
CA LYS A 166 6.33 7.30 -14.74
C LYS A 166 6.43 6.21 -13.66
N PHE A 167 7.42 6.38 -12.80
CA PHE A 167 7.57 5.63 -11.56
C PHE A 167 7.31 6.56 -10.38
N VAL A 168 6.51 6.10 -9.41
CA VAL A 168 6.22 6.78 -8.15
C VAL A 168 6.53 5.82 -7.01
N PHE A 169 7.53 6.16 -6.22
CA PHE A 169 7.99 5.32 -5.11
C PHE A 169 7.76 6.02 -3.78
N SER A 170 7.22 5.29 -2.80
CA SER A 170 6.85 5.88 -1.50
C SER A 170 8.02 6.55 -0.76
N PHE A 171 9.26 6.12 -0.98
CA PHE A 171 10.43 6.77 -0.38
C PHE A 171 10.78 8.13 -1.01
N GLU A 172 10.24 8.45 -2.19
CA GLU A 172 10.41 9.73 -2.88
C GLU A 172 9.25 10.70 -2.59
N GLN A 173 8.21 10.24 -1.87
CA GLN A 173 6.97 10.99 -1.66
C GLN A 173 6.86 11.51 -0.22
N GLN A 174 6.13 12.64 -0.04
CA GLN A 174 5.77 13.13 1.29
C GLN A 174 4.72 12.25 1.97
N HIS A 175 3.79 11.71 1.18
CA HIS A 175 2.67 10.91 1.65
C HIS A 175 2.85 9.45 1.23
N MET A 176 2.55 8.56 2.15
CA MET A 176 2.71 7.13 1.91
C MET A 176 1.55 6.56 1.10
N LYS A 177 1.84 5.62 0.22
CA LYS A 177 0.82 4.87 -0.51
C LYS A 177 -0.20 4.25 0.46
N GLY A 178 -1.48 4.56 0.24
CA GLY A 178 -2.60 4.23 1.14
C GLY A 178 -3.18 5.43 1.89
N GLU A 179 -2.47 6.55 1.95
CA GLU A 179 -3.00 7.83 2.41
C GLU A 179 -3.72 8.53 1.25
N SER A 180 -4.84 9.18 1.53
CA SER A 180 -5.63 9.84 0.46
C SER A 180 -4.81 10.90 -0.29
N GLN A 181 -3.96 11.64 0.42
CA GLN A 181 -3.14 12.69 -0.18
C GLN A 181 -2.14 12.13 -1.21
N HIS A 182 -1.58 10.93 -0.97
CA HIS A 182 -0.70 10.27 -1.92
C HIS A 182 -1.33 10.13 -3.32
N TYR A 183 -2.59 9.75 -3.39
CA TYR A 183 -3.28 9.57 -4.69
C TYR A 183 -3.63 10.89 -5.36
N PHE A 184 -3.92 11.96 -4.59
CA PHE A 184 -4.06 13.31 -5.16
C PHE A 184 -2.73 13.80 -5.73
N ASP A 185 -1.62 13.61 -5.02
CA ASP A 185 -0.29 13.98 -5.49
C ASP A 185 0.11 13.17 -6.74
N LEU A 186 -0.22 11.88 -6.78
CA LEU A 186 -0.03 11.01 -7.92
C LEU A 186 -0.78 11.53 -9.15
N LEU A 187 -2.09 11.80 -9.03
CA LEU A 187 -2.91 12.34 -10.12
C LEU A 187 -2.42 13.70 -10.60
N GLN A 188 -2.02 14.58 -9.67
CA GLN A 188 -1.42 15.86 -10.01
C GLN A 188 -0.11 15.69 -10.77
N SER A 189 0.73 14.76 -10.35
CA SER A 189 2.02 14.46 -11.00
C SER A 189 1.88 13.89 -12.41
N LEU A 190 0.76 13.23 -12.70
CA LEU A 190 0.39 12.73 -14.03
C LEU A 190 -0.40 13.77 -14.85
N ASN A 191 -0.83 14.86 -14.21
CA ASN A 191 -1.66 15.92 -14.80
C ASN A 191 -2.98 15.39 -15.38
N ILE A 192 -3.67 14.51 -14.67
CA ILE A 192 -4.93 13.91 -15.10
C ILE A 192 -6.02 13.99 -14.03
N PRO A 193 -7.30 14.06 -14.40
CA PRO A 193 -8.41 13.91 -13.47
C PRO A 193 -8.57 12.43 -13.07
N ALA A 194 -9.05 12.20 -11.87
CA ALA A 194 -9.14 10.87 -11.26
C ALA A 194 -9.91 9.85 -12.15
N HIS A 195 -11.01 10.27 -12.79
CA HIS A 195 -11.83 9.40 -13.63
C HIS A 195 -11.11 8.88 -14.91
N GLN A 196 -10.00 9.49 -15.31
CA GLN A 196 -9.16 9.03 -16.42
C GLN A 196 -8.08 8.04 -15.99
N ALA A 197 -7.96 7.78 -14.70
CA ALA A 197 -7.01 6.83 -14.14
C ALA A 197 -7.68 5.52 -13.73
N LEU A 198 -7.02 4.41 -14.04
CA LEU A 198 -7.32 3.09 -13.51
C LEU A 198 -6.14 2.60 -12.67
N PHE A 199 -6.38 2.27 -11.40
CA PHE A 199 -5.38 1.65 -10.53
C PHE A 199 -5.56 0.13 -10.51
N VAL A 200 -4.47 -0.62 -10.68
CA VAL A 200 -4.46 -2.10 -10.63
C VAL A 200 -3.41 -2.54 -9.62
N GLY A 201 -3.82 -3.28 -8.60
CA GLY A 201 -2.89 -3.77 -7.59
C GLY A 201 -3.46 -4.88 -6.70
N ASP A 202 -2.57 -5.54 -5.93
CA ASP A 202 -2.92 -6.71 -5.12
C ASP A 202 -3.32 -6.37 -3.67
N HIS A 203 -3.03 -5.17 -3.22
CA HIS A 203 -3.30 -4.79 -1.84
C HIS A 203 -4.66 -4.11 -1.67
N TYR A 204 -5.66 -4.84 -1.14
CA TYR A 204 -7.06 -4.38 -1.00
C TYR A 204 -7.23 -2.95 -0.44
N ARG A 205 -6.51 -2.60 0.65
CA ARG A 205 -6.66 -1.28 1.27
C ARG A 205 -5.91 -0.18 0.51
N ARG A 206 -4.63 -0.43 0.18
CA ARG A 206 -3.79 0.57 -0.46
C ARG A 206 -4.16 0.76 -1.93
N ASP A 207 -4.24 -0.33 -2.70
CA ASP A 207 -4.38 -0.21 -4.14
C ASP A 207 -5.83 -0.02 -4.57
N TYR A 208 -6.77 -0.77 -3.94
CA TYR A 208 -8.16 -0.74 -4.34
C TYR A 208 -8.98 0.31 -3.59
N LEU A 209 -9.09 0.23 -2.25
CA LEU A 209 -9.96 1.15 -1.51
C LEU A 209 -9.46 2.60 -1.52
N ALA A 210 -8.17 2.82 -1.34
CA ALA A 210 -7.65 4.18 -1.24
C ALA A 210 -7.63 4.90 -2.60
N SER A 211 -7.34 4.22 -3.71
CA SER A 211 -7.45 4.79 -5.05
C SER A 211 -8.91 5.10 -5.42
N LYS A 212 -9.86 4.22 -5.07
CA LYS A 212 -11.31 4.48 -5.22
C LYS A 212 -11.75 5.70 -4.42
N ALA A 213 -11.28 5.82 -3.17
CA ALA A 213 -11.59 6.99 -2.33
C ALA A 213 -11.05 8.31 -2.90
N ALA A 214 -9.99 8.26 -3.70
CA ALA A 214 -9.49 9.41 -4.47
C ALA A 214 -10.23 9.67 -5.79
N GLY A 215 -11.28 8.91 -6.07
CA GLY A 215 -12.14 9.06 -7.28
C GLY A 215 -11.60 8.35 -8.52
N MET A 216 -10.56 7.53 -8.42
CA MET A 216 -10.01 6.73 -9.51
C MET A 216 -10.88 5.50 -9.79
N ASN A 217 -10.81 4.97 -11.00
CA ASN A 217 -11.19 3.59 -11.23
C ASN A 217 -10.18 2.65 -10.58
N ALA A 218 -10.58 1.50 -10.08
CA ALA A 218 -9.66 0.54 -9.49
C ALA A 218 -10.07 -0.90 -9.72
N LEU A 219 -9.08 -1.78 -9.90
CA LEU A 219 -9.25 -3.23 -9.98
C LEU A 219 -8.32 -3.89 -8.96
N HIS A 220 -8.87 -4.83 -8.21
CA HIS A 220 -8.14 -5.58 -7.21
C HIS A 220 -7.66 -6.92 -7.80
N LEU A 221 -6.36 -7.05 -8.00
CA LEU A 221 -5.74 -8.31 -8.43
C LEU A 221 -5.63 -9.26 -7.23
N SER A 222 -6.45 -10.31 -7.18
CA SER A 222 -6.41 -11.26 -6.07
C SER A 222 -6.98 -12.63 -6.45
N ASN A 223 -6.15 -13.63 -6.34
CA ASN A 223 -6.53 -15.04 -6.45
C ASN A 223 -6.78 -15.70 -5.07
N LYS A 224 -6.71 -14.94 -3.97
CA LYS A 224 -6.84 -15.43 -2.60
C LYS A 224 -8.26 -15.26 -2.07
N TRP A 225 -8.66 -16.18 -1.20
CA TRP A 225 -9.86 -16.02 -0.38
C TRP A 225 -9.63 -14.91 0.65
N GLY A 226 -10.58 -13.97 0.79
CA GLY A 226 -10.46 -12.87 1.74
C GLY A 226 -11.26 -11.64 1.33
N LYS A 227 -10.90 -10.47 1.88
CA LYS A 227 -11.47 -9.19 1.46
C LYS A 227 -10.99 -8.87 0.05
N VAL A 228 -11.87 -9.03 -0.90
CA VAL A 228 -11.64 -8.70 -2.31
C VAL A 228 -12.53 -7.52 -2.69
N GLY A 229 -12.05 -6.70 -3.59
CA GLY A 229 -12.85 -5.63 -4.18
C GLY A 229 -14.02 -6.20 -4.99
N LYS A 230 -15.05 -5.40 -5.24
CA LYS A 230 -16.14 -5.78 -6.13
C LYS A 230 -15.66 -5.94 -7.58
N GLU A 231 -14.71 -5.10 -7.97
CA GLU A 231 -14.00 -5.19 -9.25
C GLU A 231 -12.69 -5.94 -9.03
N LYS A 232 -12.72 -7.23 -9.26
CA LYS A 232 -11.62 -8.16 -9.02
C LYS A 232 -11.08 -8.74 -10.32
N LEU A 233 -9.76 -8.87 -10.38
CA LEU A 233 -9.05 -9.70 -11.36
C LEU A 233 -8.45 -10.91 -10.64
N ALA A 234 -8.54 -12.09 -11.23
CA ALA A 234 -7.81 -13.25 -10.78
C ALA A 234 -6.39 -13.30 -11.39
N THR A 235 -6.25 -12.78 -12.61
CA THR A 235 -4.99 -12.73 -13.37
C THR A 235 -4.86 -11.36 -14.05
N LEU A 236 -3.64 -11.01 -14.47
CA LEU A 236 -3.38 -9.71 -15.12
C LEU A 236 -4.02 -9.61 -16.52
N ASP A 237 -4.07 -10.70 -17.26
CA ASP A 237 -4.64 -10.76 -18.61
C ASP A 237 -6.16 -10.53 -18.62
N GLU A 238 -6.87 -10.83 -17.53
CA GLU A 238 -8.30 -10.48 -17.39
C GLU A 238 -8.56 -8.98 -17.52
N LEU A 239 -7.52 -8.13 -17.31
CA LEU A 239 -7.63 -6.69 -17.51
C LEU A 239 -8.08 -6.34 -18.94
N LEU A 240 -7.60 -7.06 -19.95
CA LEU A 240 -7.97 -6.83 -21.35
C LEU A 240 -9.47 -7.09 -21.57
N THR A 241 -10.00 -8.14 -20.94
CA THR A 241 -11.45 -8.45 -20.99
C THR A 241 -12.26 -7.37 -20.30
N VAL A 242 -11.82 -6.90 -19.14
CA VAL A 242 -12.51 -5.83 -18.38
C VAL A 242 -12.53 -4.51 -19.15
N LEU A 243 -11.45 -4.19 -19.86
CA LEU A 243 -11.34 -2.99 -20.69
C LEU A 243 -12.02 -3.16 -22.07
N ASN A 244 -12.48 -4.35 -22.41
CA ASN A 244 -13.11 -4.69 -23.68
C ASN A 244 -12.21 -4.39 -24.90
N ILE A 245 -10.92 -4.78 -24.77
CA ILE A 245 -9.86 -4.53 -25.80
C ILE A 245 -9.06 -5.80 -26.08
#